data_91a52aa902db626532d935cbffa73655
#
_entry.id   91a52aa902db626532d935cbffa73655
#
_cell.length_a   1.000
_cell.length_b   1.000
_cell.length_c   1.000
_cell.angle_alpha   90.00
_cell.angle_beta   90.00
_cell.angle_gamma   90.00
#
_symmetry.space_group_name_H-M   'P 1'
#
loop_
_entity.id
_entity.type
_entity.pdbx_description
1 polymer ?
#
loop_
_entity_poly.entity_id
_entity_poly.type
_entity_poly.pdbx_seq_one_letter_code
_entity_poly.pdbx_strand_id
1 'polypeptide(L)'
;MDGQDNMKERLLVLSQRMARRKSPKQKKRTLYQLSEMFSALGYRVTLMGKKGIHGQLLLGGDPSHAKVIVAADFNLREARLIPARQQLLNQSANRRNQLDNLTVSLVLTVLLAIMGVLLCIAGTKQEGRWYLFVLAAGVFLLAFWQGRRQAAGNAGKNAAMFALLECARQYRKEPVAFCFLEETGTELGLRQLRENFPQAKLVYIHQLGREKARCVMLKGKPTRLQEALAENWPALTVQSLQENDDSLIRSWNEGILISTTDPTTMTCEMPGGKFDVQVDCDQIRQAVEVISGLIHPHRKQDHHRPEKQN
;
A
#
# COMPACT_ATOMS: atom_id res chain seq x y z
N MET A 1 14.00 -24.87 6.17
CA MET A 1 13.40 -24.05 7.25
C MET A 1 14.03 -22.67 7.35
N ASP A 2 15.32 -22.51 7.15
CA ASP A 2 16.03 -21.22 7.36
C ASP A 2 15.58 -20.02 6.52
N GLY A 3 15.07 -20.26 5.30
CA GLY A 3 14.68 -19.15 4.41
C GLY A 3 13.37 -18.42 4.80
N GLN A 4 12.43 -19.11 5.40
CA GLN A 4 11.15 -18.51 5.83
C GLN A 4 11.31 -17.67 7.10
N ASP A 5 12.08 -18.15 8.05
CA ASP A 5 12.32 -17.44 9.31
C ASP A 5 13.11 -16.16 9.05
N ASN A 6 14.08 -16.18 8.14
CA ASN A 6 14.81 -15.00 7.70
C ASN A 6 13.91 -13.96 7.00
N MET A 7 12.94 -14.41 6.17
CA MET A 7 11.99 -13.49 5.51
C MET A 7 11.05 -12.83 6.52
N LYS A 8 10.51 -13.57 7.48
CA LYS A 8 9.64 -13.05 8.55
C LYS A 8 10.37 -12.02 9.40
N GLU A 9 11.58 -12.32 9.82
CA GLU A 9 12.42 -11.41 10.60
C GLU A 9 12.68 -10.11 9.86
N ARG A 10 13.07 -10.20 8.58
CA ARG A 10 13.32 -9.02 7.75
C ARG A 10 12.08 -8.18 7.52
N LEU A 11 10.92 -8.81 7.31
CA LEU A 11 9.63 -8.12 7.21
C LEU A 11 9.27 -7.44 8.52
N LEU A 12 9.50 -8.10 9.66
CA LEU A 12 9.26 -7.52 10.99
C LEU A 12 10.14 -6.29 11.22
N VAL A 13 11.43 -6.39 10.93
CA VAL A 13 12.37 -5.25 11.04
C VAL A 13 11.94 -4.09 10.14
N LEU A 14 11.55 -4.36 8.89
CA LEU A 14 11.01 -3.34 7.98
C LEU A 14 9.74 -2.71 8.57
N SER A 15 8.81 -3.53 9.02
CA SER A 15 7.53 -3.07 9.59
C SER A 15 7.73 -2.19 10.82
N GLN A 16 8.66 -2.54 11.71
CA GLN A 16 9.00 -1.72 12.88
C GLN A 16 9.66 -0.39 12.48
N ARG A 17 10.63 -0.41 11.56
CA ARG A 17 11.29 0.81 11.07
C ARG A 17 10.33 1.74 10.37
N MET A 18 9.35 1.20 9.65
CA MET A 18 8.37 1.94 8.85
C MET A 18 7.02 2.13 9.55
N ALA A 19 6.92 1.86 10.86
CA ALA A 19 5.66 1.89 11.61
C ALA A 19 5.00 3.28 11.65
N ARG A 20 5.78 4.35 11.57
CA ARG A 20 5.29 5.73 11.71
C ARG A 20 5.58 6.53 10.45
N ARG A 21 4.53 6.81 9.64
CA ARG A 21 4.64 7.54 8.36
C ARG A 21 3.52 8.56 8.16
N LYS A 22 2.90 9.05 9.24
CA LYS A 22 1.75 9.96 9.18
C LYS A 22 2.16 11.40 8.91
N SER A 23 3.09 11.93 9.71
CA SER A 23 3.52 13.33 9.60
C SER A 23 4.52 13.54 8.45
N PRO A 24 4.62 14.75 7.89
CA PRO A 24 5.61 15.06 6.85
C PRO A 24 7.04 14.71 7.27
N LYS A 25 7.38 14.95 8.55
CA LYS A 25 8.70 14.58 9.12
C LYS A 25 8.93 13.07 9.12
N GLN A 26 7.90 12.30 9.48
CA GLN A 26 7.96 10.83 9.48
C GLN A 26 8.05 10.27 8.07
N LYS A 27 7.28 10.81 7.12
CA LYS A 27 7.35 10.43 5.70
C LYS A 27 8.74 10.70 5.12
N LYS A 28 9.31 11.89 5.41
CA LYS A 28 10.68 12.21 4.99
C LYS A 28 11.70 11.23 5.56
N ARG A 29 11.59 10.84 6.84
CA ARG A 29 12.46 9.83 7.45
C ARG A 29 12.31 8.47 6.76
N THR A 30 11.08 8.05 6.43
CA THR A 30 10.83 6.81 5.71
C THR A 30 11.47 6.83 4.32
N LEU A 31 11.28 7.91 3.56
CA LEU A 31 11.90 8.06 2.25
C LEU A 31 13.44 8.02 2.32
N TYR A 32 14.02 8.62 3.35
CA TYR A 32 15.46 8.55 3.58
C TYR A 32 15.92 7.09 3.84
N GLN A 33 15.22 6.36 4.71
CA GLN A 33 15.53 4.96 4.99
C GLN A 33 15.38 4.06 3.76
N LEU A 34 14.33 4.28 2.95
CA LEU A 34 14.15 3.55 1.68
C LEU A 34 15.24 3.91 0.66
N SER A 35 15.66 5.17 0.62
CA SER A 35 16.80 5.61 -0.19
C SER A 35 18.10 4.91 0.20
N GLU A 36 18.38 4.80 1.51
CA GLU A 36 19.55 4.04 2.01
C GLU A 36 19.47 2.56 1.61
N MET A 37 18.27 1.95 1.70
CA MET A 37 18.09 0.54 1.28
C MET A 37 18.36 0.36 -0.22
N PHE A 38 17.87 1.23 -1.08
CA PHE A 38 18.17 1.18 -2.52
C PHE A 38 19.64 1.43 -2.82
N SER A 39 20.26 2.40 -2.15
CA SER A 39 21.70 2.68 -2.29
C SER A 39 22.56 1.50 -1.85
N ALA A 40 22.20 0.83 -0.74
CA ALA A 40 22.85 -0.40 -0.28
C ALA A 40 22.70 -1.56 -1.27
N LEU A 41 21.61 -1.57 -2.05
CA LEU A 41 21.43 -2.49 -3.18
C LEU A 41 22.20 -2.06 -4.45
N GLY A 42 22.89 -0.93 -4.45
CA GLY A 42 23.65 -0.43 -5.59
C GLY A 42 22.84 0.34 -6.63
N TYR A 43 21.61 0.73 -6.31
CA TYR A 43 20.79 1.55 -7.21
C TYR A 43 21.14 3.03 -7.09
N ARG A 44 21.10 3.73 -8.24
CA ARG A 44 21.00 5.18 -8.24
C ARG A 44 19.62 5.57 -7.76
N VAL A 45 19.56 6.47 -6.78
CA VAL A 45 18.29 6.89 -6.16
C VAL A 45 17.93 8.30 -6.59
N THR A 46 16.68 8.48 -7.01
CA THR A 46 16.14 9.79 -7.39
C THR A 46 14.84 10.05 -6.63
N LEU A 47 14.76 11.20 -5.97
CA LEU A 47 13.53 11.66 -5.33
C LEU A 47 12.85 12.67 -6.24
N MET A 48 11.61 12.39 -6.64
CA MET A 48 10.78 13.25 -7.49
C MET A 48 9.56 13.75 -6.71
N GLY A 49 9.00 14.86 -7.16
CA GLY A 49 7.83 15.50 -6.53
C GLY A 49 8.18 16.82 -5.85
N LYS A 50 7.18 17.69 -5.65
CA LYS A 50 7.34 18.98 -5.00
C LYS A 50 7.48 18.81 -3.48
N LYS A 51 8.46 19.48 -2.87
CA LYS A 51 8.63 19.52 -1.41
C LYS A 51 7.32 19.96 -0.73
N GLY A 52 6.84 19.17 0.24
CA GLY A 52 5.67 19.52 1.06
C GLY A 52 4.31 19.27 0.43
N ILE A 53 4.25 18.77 -0.81
CA ILE A 53 3.00 18.40 -1.49
C ILE A 53 2.92 16.86 -1.56
N HIS A 54 1.70 16.33 -1.50
CA HIS A 54 1.45 14.90 -1.71
C HIS A 54 1.93 14.46 -3.11
N GLY A 55 2.31 13.20 -3.23
CA GLY A 55 2.78 12.63 -4.50
C GLY A 55 4.30 12.55 -4.64
N GLN A 56 5.04 12.42 -3.52
CA GLN A 56 6.48 12.15 -3.58
C GLN A 56 6.73 10.74 -4.12
N LEU A 57 7.75 10.65 -5.00
CA LEU A 57 8.20 9.40 -5.62
C LEU A 57 9.68 9.18 -5.27
N LEU A 58 10.02 7.99 -4.79
CA LEU A 58 11.39 7.55 -4.62
C LEU A 58 11.68 6.46 -5.65
N LEU A 59 12.55 6.76 -6.60
CA LEU A 59 12.96 5.87 -7.67
C LEU A 59 14.31 5.25 -7.37
N GLY A 60 14.40 3.94 -7.51
CA GLY A 60 15.66 3.18 -7.50
C GLY A 60 15.93 2.62 -8.89
N GLY A 61 17.09 2.90 -9.46
CA GLY A 61 17.46 2.51 -10.81
C GLY A 61 17.47 3.68 -11.79
N ASP A 62 17.54 3.34 -13.08
CA ASP A 62 17.45 4.32 -14.18
C ASP A 62 16.09 4.15 -14.90
N PRO A 63 15.09 4.93 -14.55
CA PRO A 63 13.77 4.78 -15.14
C PRO A 63 13.70 5.23 -16.61
N SER A 64 14.68 5.99 -17.12
CA SER A 64 14.73 6.42 -18.52
C SER A 64 15.04 5.25 -19.47
N HIS A 65 15.75 4.25 -18.98
CA HIS A 65 16.07 3.03 -19.70
C HIS A 65 15.23 1.82 -19.26
N ALA A 66 14.39 1.98 -18.24
CA ALA A 66 13.58 0.89 -17.73
C ALA A 66 12.40 0.59 -18.67
N LYS A 67 12.26 -0.67 -19.05
CA LYS A 67 11.08 -1.18 -19.76
C LYS A 67 9.91 -1.44 -18.84
N VAL A 68 10.21 -1.75 -17.59
CA VAL A 68 9.23 -2.07 -16.53
C VAL A 68 9.54 -1.25 -15.29
N ILE A 69 8.51 -0.66 -14.70
CA ILE A 69 8.59 -0.01 -13.40
C ILE A 69 7.76 -0.82 -12.41
N VAL A 70 8.40 -1.33 -11.37
CA VAL A 70 7.72 -1.98 -10.25
C VAL A 70 7.48 -0.94 -9.16
N ALA A 71 6.23 -0.71 -8.80
CA ALA A 71 5.86 0.33 -7.86
C ALA A 71 5.06 -0.22 -6.67
N ALA A 72 5.25 0.38 -5.49
CA ALA A 72 4.44 0.13 -4.30
C ALA A 72 4.21 1.44 -3.52
N ASP A 73 3.05 1.50 -2.84
CA ASP A 73 2.71 2.64 -2.01
C ASP A 73 3.38 2.53 -0.63
N PHE A 74 4.07 3.61 -0.22
CA PHE A 74 4.65 3.68 1.13
C PHE A 74 3.79 4.45 2.13
N ASN A 75 2.68 5.04 1.70
CA ASN A 75 1.85 5.87 2.55
C ASN A 75 1.01 5.03 3.53
N LEU A 76 0.84 5.53 4.76
CA LEU A 76 -0.09 4.94 5.72
C LEU A 76 -1.45 5.63 5.58
N ARG A 77 -2.51 4.83 5.54
CA ARG A 77 -3.87 5.37 5.66
C ARG A 77 -4.23 5.57 7.13
N GLU A 78 -5.11 6.53 7.37
CA GLU A 78 -5.64 6.79 8.71
C GLU A 78 -6.60 5.69 9.14
N ALA A 79 -6.68 5.47 10.46
CA ALA A 79 -7.71 4.60 11.03
C ALA A 79 -9.09 5.12 10.64
N ARG A 80 -9.96 4.23 10.23
CA ARG A 80 -11.33 4.57 9.85
C ARG A 80 -12.28 4.26 10.99
N LEU A 81 -13.28 5.13 11.18
CA LEU A 81 -14.38 4.90 12.09
C LEU A 81 -15.39 3.92 11.51
N ILE A 82 -15.63 4.04 10.21
CA ILE A 82 -16.52 3.14 9.47
C ILE A 82 -15.67 2.08 8.78
N PRO A 83 -15.82 0.80 9.16
CA PRO A 83 -15.16 -0.29 8.45
C PRO A 83 -15.69 -0.34 7.02
N ALA A 84 -14.79 -0.29 6.06
CA ALA A 84 -15.13 -0.44 4.65
C ALA A 84 -14.08 -1.29 3.95
N ARG A 85 -14.51 -2.13 3.01
CA ARG A 85 -13.59 -2.84 2.12
C ARG A 85 -13.19 -1.94 0.96
N GLN A 86 -11.97 -2.06 0.50
CA GLN A 86 -11.50 -1.33 -0.66
C GLN A 86 -11.86 -2.12 -1.92
N GLN A 87 -12.56 -1.47 -2.85
CA GLN A 87 -12.87 -2.02 -4.16
C GLN A 87 -11.71 -1.72 -5.10
N LEU A 88 -11.13 -2.73 -5.75
CA LEU A 88 -10.00 -2.54 -6.66
C LEU A 88 -10.42 -1.93 -8.01
N LEU A 89 -11.65 -2.21 -8.43
CA LEU A 89 -12.21 -1.77 -9.72
C LEU A 89 -13.12 -0.54 -9.61
N ASN A 90 -13.23 0.08 -8.42
CA ASN A 90 -14.10 1.23 -8.21
C ASN A 90 -13.46 2.24 -7.27
N GLN A 91 -12.55 3.05 -7.80
CA GLN A 91 -11.87 4.08 -7.05
C GLN A 91 -12.81 5.22 -6.63
N SER A 92 -13.86 5.48 -7.41
CA SER A 92 -14.89 6.46 -7.08
C SER A 92 -15.61 6.08 -5.79
N ALA A 93 -16.00 4.80 -5.62
CA ALA A 93 -16.58 4.30 -4.37
C ALA A 93 -15.58 4.39 -3.21
N ASN A 94 -14.30 4.09 -3.45
CA ASN A 94 -13.26 4.22 -2.43
C ASN A 94 -13.08 5.66 -1.96
N ARG A 95 -13.12 6.63 -2.88
CA ARG A 95 -13.06 8.07 -2.56
C ARG A 95 -14.28 8.50 -1.77
N ARG A 96 -15.49 8.08 -2.18
CA ARG A 96 -16.72 8.35 -1.45
C ARG A 96 -16.65 7.82 -0.03
N ASN A 97 -16.29 6.55 0.15
CA ASN A 97 -16.11 5.94 1.47
C ASN A 97 -15.06 6.69 2.32
N GLN A 98 -14.04 7.26 1.71
CA GLN A 98 -13.04 8.07 2.40
C GLN A 98 -13.63 9.41 2.84
N LEU A 99 -14.39 10.09 1.99
CA LEU A 99 -15.07 11.34 2.32
C LEU A 99 -16.10 11.14 3.43
N ASP A 100 -16.92 10.09 3.33
CA ASP A 100 -17.91 9.74 4.36
C ASP A 100 -17.24 9.53 5.72
N ASN A 101 -16.10 8.85 5.74
CA ASN A 101 -15.33 8.61 6.96
C ASN A 101 -14.74 9.91 7.56
N LEU A 102 -14.25 10.80 6.70
CA LEU A 102 -13.76 12.13 7.11
C LEU A 102 -14.91 12.97 7.68
N THR A 103 -16.06 12.95 7.00
CA THR A 103 -17.27 13.69 7.45
C THR A 103 -17.72 13.19 8.81
N VAL A 104 -17.87 11.88 8.99
CA VAL A 104 -18.26 11.30 10.30
C VAL A 104 -17.24 11.62 11.39
N SER A 105 -15.94 11.55 11.08
CA SER A 105 -14.88 11.91 12.02
C SER A 105 -14.96 13.38 12.43
N LEU A 106 -15.19 14.28 11.46
CA LEU A 106 -15.34 15.71 11.71
C LEU A 106 -16.57 16.01 12.56
N VAL A 107 -17.72 15.46 12.17
CA VAL A 107 -18.99 15.66 12.92
C VAL A 107 -18.82 15.18 14.36
N LEU A 108 -18.26 14.00 14.57
CA LEU A 108 -18.04 13.47 15.92
C LEU A 108 -17.06 14.34 16.73
N THR A 109 -16.00 14.85 16.10
CA THR A 109 -15.07 15.77 16.77
C THR A 109 -15.74 17.08 17.17
N VAL A 110 -16.55 17.65 16.29
CA VAL A 110 -17.34 18.89 16.58
C VAL A 110 -18.35 18.65 17.71
N LEU A 111 -19.08 17.53 17.69
CA LEU A 111 -20.03 17.19 18.77
C LEU A 111 -19.32 17.03 20.11
N LEU A 112 -18.17 16.36 20.15
CA LEU A 112 -17.36 16.25 21.37
C LEU A 112 -16.87 17.62 21.84
N ALA A 113 -16.44 18.50 20.94
CA ALA A 113 -16.01 19.84 21.30
C ALA A 113 -17.17 20.68 21.91
N ILE A 114 -18.34 20.63 21.26
CA ILE A 114 -19.55 21.30 21.77
C ILE A 114 -19.91 20.76 23.17
N MET A 115 -19.94 19.45 23.36
CA MET A 115 -20.20 18.82 24.65
C MET A 115 -19.20 19.29 25.72
N GLY A 116 -17.90 19.36 25.38
CA GLY A 116 -16.87 19.87 26.27
C GLY A 116 -17.12 21.32 26.70
N VAL A 117 -17.50 22.18 25.75
CA VAL A 117 -17.86 23.59 26.05
C VAL A 117 -19.10 23.67 26.96
N LEU A 118 -20.15 22.90 26.67
CA LEU A 118 -21.36 22.88 27.52
C LEU A 118 -21.07 22.42 28.95
N LEU A 119 -20.19 21.41 29.12
CA LEU A 119 -19.74 20.96 30.42
C LEU A 119 -18.95 22.05 31.17
N CYS A 120 -18.11 22.83 30.48
CA CYS A 120 -17.43 23.98 31.08
C CYS A 120 -18.43 25.05 31.55
N ILE A 121 -19.40 25.42 30.69
CA ILE A 121 -20.44 26.42 31.05
C ILE A 121 -21.27 25.94 32.25
N ALA A 122 -21.66 24.67 32.28
CA ALA A 122 -22.38 24.09 33.41
C ALA A 122 -21.57 24.12 34.70
N GLY A 123 -20.24 23.88 34.60
CA GLY A 123 -19.31 23.94 35.72
C GLY A 123 -19.16 25.34 36.31
N THR A 124 -19.23 26.40 35.47
CA THR A 124 -19.14 27.80 35.95
C THR A 124 -20.43 28.30 36.63
N LYS A 125 -21.57 27.72 36.30
CA LYS A 125 -22.86 28.14 36.85
C LYS A 125 -23.23 27.52 38.19
N GLN A 126 -22.50 26.49 38.64
CA GLN A 126 -22.86 25.76 39.86
C GLN A 126 -21.61 25.57 40.75
N GLU A 127 -21.63 26.24 41.88
CA GLU A 127 -20.55 26.13 42.88
C GLU A 127 -20.39 24.67 43.36
N GLY A 128 -19.14 24.24 43.53
CA GLY A 128 -18.82 22.90 44.02
C GLY A 128 -18.81 21.78 42.96
N ARG A 129 -19.16 22.04 41.70
CA ARG A 129 -19.18 21.02 40.63
C ARG A 129 -17.90 20.97 39.80
N TRP A 130 -16.76 21.05 40.43
CA TRP A 130 -15.43 20.96 39.77
C TRP A 130 -15.25 19.73 38.90
N TYR A 131 -15.96 18.62 39.20
CA TYR A 131 -15.91 17.40 38.39
C TYR A 131 -16.39 17.61 36.95
N LEU A 132 -17.22 18.62 36.66
CA LEU A 132 -17.63 18.96 35.29
C LEU A 132 -16.46 19.47 34.45
N PHE A 133 -15.51 20.18 35.07
CA PHE A 133 -14.28 20.59 34.36
C PHE A 133 -13.37 19.40 34.06
N VAL A 134 -13.29 18.42 34.96
CA VAL A 134 -12.54 17.17 34.72
C VAL A 134 -13.19 16.37 33.59
N LEU A 135 -14.52 16.28 33.56
CA LEU A 135 -15.26 15.65 32.46
C LEU A 135 -15.05 16.41 31.15
N ALA A 136 -15.11 17.72 31.13
CA ALA A 136 -14.85 18.54 29.95
C ALA A 136 -13.43 18.29 29.42
N ALA A 137 -12.42 18.29 30.30
CA ALA A 137 -11.06 17.99 29.95
C ALA A 137 -10.92 16.57 29.33
N GLY A 138 -11.59 15.56 29.89
CA GLY A 138 -11.67 14.21 29.36
C GLY A 138 -12.28 14.16 27.96
N VAL A 139 -13.37 14.91 27.73
CA VAL A 139 -14.02 15.00 26.40
C VAL A 139 -13.12 15.68 25.38
N PHE A 140 -12.43 16.77 25.75
CA PHE A 140 -11.45 17.41 24.84
C PHE A 140 -10.27 16.51 24.54
N LEU A 141 -9.77 15.77 25.54
CA LEU A 141 -8.71 14.78 25.32
C LEU A 141 -9.18 13.66 24.37
N LEU A 142 -10.41 13.19 24.50
CA LEU A 142 -10.99 12.20 23.58
C LEU A 142 -11.10 12.74 22.15
N ALA A 143 -11.60 13.98 21.98
CA ALA A 143 -11.69 14.64 20.68
C ALA A 143 -10.29 14.77 20.03
N PHE A 144 -9.33 15.21 20.81
CA PHE A 144 -7.95 15.36 20.38
C PHE A 144 -7.30 14.00 20.01
N TRP A 145 -7.52 12.98 20.84
CA TRP A 145 -7.00 11.64 20.60
C TRP A 145 -7.64 11.00 19.36
N GLN A 146 -8.94 11.22 19.15
CA GLN A 146 -9.65 10.74 17.97
C GLN A 146 -9.08 11.32 16.67
N GLY A 147 -8.76 12.61 16.65
CA GLY A 147 -8.08 13.26 15.51
C GLY A 147 -6.66 12.75 15.26
N ARG A 148 -6.06 12.05 16.25
CA ARG A 148 -4.70 11.49 16.16
C ARG A 148 -4.66 9.98 16.04
N ARG A 149 -5.81 9.28 15.96
CA ARG A 149 -5.82 7.82 15.81
C ARG A 149 -4.95 7.42 14.64
N GLN A 150 -3.95 6.61 14.94
CA GLN A 150 -3.17 5.92 13.91
C GLN A 150 -3.89 4.62 13.57
N ALA A 151 -3.87 4.25 12.30
CA ALA A 151 -4.25 2.91 11.93
C ALA A 151 -3.36 1.90 12.66
N ALA A 152 -3.98 1.07 13.46
CA ALA A 152 -3.31 -0.11 13.98
C ALA A 152 -3.22 -1.09 12.81
N GLY A 153 -2.02 -1.36 12.33
CA GLY A 153 -1.81 -2.22 11.19
C GLY A 153 -1.20 -1.46 10.00
N ASN A 154 -1.21 -2.00 8.87
CA ASN A 154 -0.61 -1.73 7.57
C ASN A 154 0.31 -2.87 7.14
N ALA A 155 0.04 -4.06 7.67
CA ALA A 155 0.81 -5.25 7.37
C ALA A 155 0.81 -5.54 5.86
N GLY A 156 -0.34 -5.42 5.19
CA GLY A 156 -0.46 -5.63 3.75
C GLY A 156 0.34 -4.62 2.92
N LYS A 157 0.39 -3.35 3.32
CA LYS A 157 1.24 -2.35 2.65
C LYS A 157 2.72 -2.57 2.93
N ASN A 158 3.07 -2.93 4.16
CA ASN A 158 4.45 -3.27 4.48
C ASN A 158 4.91 -4.50 3.71
N ALA A 159 4.03 -5.48 3.52
CA ALA A 159 4.28 -6.65 2.68
C ALA A 159 4.51 -6.28 1.21
N ALA A 160 3.72 -5.36 0.66
CA ALA A 160 3.92 -4.84 -0.70
C ALA A 160 5.26 -4.12 -0.87
N MET A 161 5.62 -3.27 0.10
CA MET A 161 6.94 -2.60 0.13
C MET A 161 8.09 -3.61 0.23
N PHE A 162 7.91 -4.63 1.07
CA PHE A 162 8.91 -5.70 1.24
C PHE A 162 9.07 -6.51 -0.04
N ALA A 163 7.97 -6.90 -0.70
CA ALA A 163 8.00 -7.59 -1.99
C ALA A 163 8.76 -6.78 -3.05
N LEU A 164 8.53 -5.46 -3.12
CA LEU A 164 9.26 -4.58 -4.02
C LEU A 164 10.77 -4.58 -3.72
N LEU A 165 11.18 -4.52 -2.45
CA LEU A 165 12.60 -4.56 -2.06
C LEU A 165 13.24 -5.92 -2.38
N GLU A 166 12.50 -7.03 -2.24
CA GLU A 166 12.98 -8.35 -2.64
C GLU A 166 13.17 -8.44 -4.17
N CYS A 167 12.22 -7.92 -4.95
CA CYS A 167 12.39 -7.78 -6.40
C CYS A 167 13.61 -6.93 -6.73
N ALA A 168 13.79 -5.77 -6.08
CA ALA A 168 14.94 -4.91 -6.29
C ALA A 168 16.27 -5.62 -5.97
N ARG A 169 16.29 -6.50 -4.97
CA ARG A 169 17.48 -7.32 -4.67
C ARG A 169 17.80 -8.33 -5.77
N GLN A 170 16.78 -8.94 -6.36
CA GLN A 170 16.94 -9.98 -7.37
C GLN A 170 17.31 -9.40 -8.75
N TYR A 171 16.79 -8.22 -9.10
CA TYR A 171 16.87 -7.65 -10.46
C TYR A 171 17.82 -6.47 -10.60
N ARG A 172 18.95 -6.47 -9.88
CA ARG A 172 19.93 -5.37 -9.87
C ARG A 172 20.53 -5.03 -11.25
N LYS A 173 20.62 -6.00 -12.16
CA LYS A 173 21.25 -5.86 -13.45
C LYS A 173 20.27 -5.75 -14.62
N GLU A 174 18.99 -5.75 -14.33
CA GLU A 174 17.95 -5.76 -15.35
C GLU A 174 17.46 -4.34 -15.66
N PRO A 175 16.89 -4.09 -16.83
CA PRO A 175 16.32 -2.80 -17.21
C PRO A 175 14.96 -2.58 -16.53
N VAL A 176 14.95 -2.64 -15.20
CA VAL A 176 13.79 -2.46 -14.32
C VAL A 176 14.09 -1.34 -13.36
N ALA A 177 13.13 -0.43 -13.19
CA ALA A 177 13.16 0.56 -12.14
C ALA A 177 12.17 0.20 -11.04
N PHE A 178 12.49 0.61 -9.82
CA PHE A 178 11.67 0.38 -8.64
C PHE A 178 11.21 1.72 -8.07
N CYS A 179 9.93 1.83 -7.72
CA CYS A 179 9.37 3.07 -7.25
C CYS A 179 8.55 2.90 -5.97
N PHE A 180 8.93 3.64 -4.93
CA PHE A 180 8.02 3.88 -3.82
C PHE A 180 7.27 5.18 -4.07
N LEU A 181 5.94 5.13 -4.02
CA LEU A 181 5.10 6.29 -4.30
C LEU A 181 4.19 6.62 -3.11
N GLU A 182 3.87 7.90 -2.99
CA GLU A 182 2.89 8.38 -2.04
C GLU A 182 1.52 8.41 -2.71
N GLU A 183 0.74 7.35 -2.51
CA GLU A 183 -0.60 7.27 -3.05
C GLU A 183 -1.63 7.72 -2.03
N THR A 184 -2.31 8.80 -2.30
CA THR A 184 -3.31 9.41 -1.40
C THR A 184 -4.76 9.06 -1.75
N GLY A 185 -4.95 8.10 -2.66
CA GLY A 185 -6.28 7.73 -3.20
C GLY A 185 -6.75 8.63 -4.35
N THR A 186 -5.92 9.57 -4.79
CA THR A 186 -6.18 10.45 -5.93
C THR A 186 -5.41 10.06 -7.19
N GLU A 187 -4.72 8.94 -7.16
CA GLU A 187 -3.81 8.46 -8.21
C GLU A 187 -2.68 9.45 -8.56
N LEU A 188 -2.44 10.41 -7.70
CA LEU A 188 -1.50 11.49 -7.99
C LEU A 188 -0.08 10.95 -8.21
N GLY A 189 0.37 10.01 -7.36
CA GLY A 189 1.68 9.38 -7.49
C GLY A 189 1.81 8.55 -8.76
N LEU A 190 0.82 7.73 -9.09
CA LEU A 190 0.81 6.91 -10.30
C LEU A 190 0.72 7.77 -11.56
N ARG A 191 -0.09 8.83 -11.54
CA ARG A 191 -0.20 9.77 -12.66
C ARG A 191 1.11 10.51 -12.91
N GLN A 192 1.76 11.00 -11.86
CA GLN A 192 3.06 11.66 -11.96
C GLN A 192 4.14 10.70 -12.49
N LEU A 193 4.12 9.45 -12.06
CA LEU A 193 5.04 8.43 -12.56
C LEU A 193 4.83 8.20 -14.06
N ARG A 194 3.57 8.09 -14.52
CA ARG A 194 3.24 7.96 -15.93
C ARG A 194 3.66 9.17 -16.77
N GLU A 195 3.41 10.38 -16.29
CA GLU A 195 3.79 11.62 -16.99
C GLU A 195 5.30 11.68 -17.24
N ASN A 196 6.11 11.16 -16.31
CA ASN A 196 7.56 11.14 -16.45
C ASN A 196 8.08 9.93 -17.28
N PHE A 197 7.34 8.81 -17.29
CA PHE A 197 7.79 7.56 -17.94
C PHE A 197 6.66 6.91 -18.76
N PRO A 198 6.17 7.57 -19.82
CA PRO A 198 4.98 7.13 -20.54
C PRO A 198 5.15 5.83 -21.33
N GLN A 199 6.39 5.41 -21.60
CA GLN A 199 6.70 4.20 -22.37
C GLN A 199 6.93 2.96 -21.49
N ALA A 200 7.09 3.14 -20.18
CA ALA A 200 7.33 2.03 -19.28
C ALA A 200 6.03 1.28 -18.96
N LYS A 201 6.12 -0.04 -18.82
CA LYS A 201 5.03 -0.86 -18.28
C LYS A 201 5.01 -0.76 -16.77
N LEU A 202 3.82 -0.67 -16.18
CA LEU A 202 3.67 -0.63 -14.73
C LEU A 202 3.37 -2.00 -14.15
N VAL A 203 4.09 -2.38 -13.10
CA VAL A 203 3.71 -3.44 -12.17
C VAL A 203 3.47 -2.80 -10.82
N TYR A 204 2.22 -2.64 -10.43
CA TYR A 204 1.86 -1.98 -9.18
C TYR A 204 1.47 -3.00 -8.12
N ILE A 205 2.24 -3.03 -7.03
CA ILE A 205 1.97 -3.88 -5.87
C ILE A 205 1.17 -3.05 -4.86
N HIS A 206 -0.13 -3.35 -4.77
CA HIS A 206 -1.03 -2.56 -3.95
C HIS A 206 -1.04 -2.99 -2.48
N GLN A 207 -1.31 -4.26 -2.23
CA GLN A 207 -1.46 -4.84 -0.88
C GLN A 207 -1.28 -6.35 -0.94
N LEU A 208 -0.52 -6.93 -0.02
CA LEU A 208 -0.22 -8.36 0.02
C LEU A 208 -0.41 -8.95 1.42
N GLY A 209 -0.59 -10.25 1.47
CA GLY A 209 -0.33 -11.06 2.67
C GLY A 209 -1.51 -11.29 3.58
N ARG A 210 -2.74 -10.92 3.21
CA ARG A 210 -3.87 -11.06 4.10
C ARG A 210 -5.04 -11.87 3.55
N GLU A 211 -5.45 -11.60 2.33
CA GLU A 211 -6.52 -12.32 1.67
C GLU A 211 -5.97 -13.61 1.04
N LYS A 212 -6.81 -14.66 0.98
CA LYS A 212 -6.38 -15.97 0.45
C LYS A 212 -6.10 -15.94 -1.05
N ALA A 213 -6.85 -15.15 -1.81
CA ALA A 213 -6.71 -15.07 -3.25
C ALA A 213 -5.81 -13.91 -3.66
N ARG A 214 -4.99 -14.13 -4.67
CA ARG A 214 -4.18 -13.11 -5.33
C ARG A 214 -4.84 -12.73 -6.62
N CYS A 215 -4.95 -11.44 -6.86
CA CYS A 215 -5.52 -10.90 -8.07
C CYS A 215 -4.45 -10.15 -8.86
N VAL A 216 -4.34 -10.49 -10.11
CA VAL A 216 -3.55 -9.73 -11.08
C VAL A 216 -4.52 -9.18 -12.10
N MET A 217 -4.57 -7.86 -12.22
CA MET A 217 -5.37 -7.18 -13.22
C MET A 217 -4.45 -6.71 -14.33
N LEU A 218 -4.79 -7.07 -15.55
CA LEU A 218 -4.01 -6.72 -16.72
C LEU A 218 -4.73 -5.63 -17.49
N LYS A 219 -3.98 -4.64 -17.93
CA LYS A 219 -4.44 -3.61 -18.85
C LYS A 219 -3.57 -3.62 -20.10
N GLY A 220 -4.19 -3.43 -21.27
CA GLY A 220 -3.53 -3.56 -22.56
C GLY A 220 -3.91 -4.85 -23.28
N LYS A 221 -3.06 -5.37 -24.16
CA LYS A 221 -3.30 -6.63 -24.90
C LYS A 221 -2.64 -7.85 -24.21
N PRO A 222 -3.25 -8.41 -23.18
CA PRO A 222 -2.57 -9.33 -22.28
C PRO A 222 -2.84 -10.82 -22.55
N THR A 223 -3.54 -11.22 -23.60
CA THR A 223 -4.09 -12.57 -23.74
C THR A 223 -3.06 -13.69 -23.53
N ARG A 224 -1.91 -13.59 -24.17
CA ARG A 224 -0.82 -14.58 -23.97
C ARG A 224 -0.21 -14.55 -22.58
N LEU A 225 -0.05 -13.34 -22.00
CA LEU A 225 0.47 -13.18 -20.65
C LEU A 225 -0.53 -13.67 -19.60
N GLN A 226 -1.81 -13.45 -19.82
CA GLN A 226 -2.89 -13.93 -18.96
C GLN A 226 -2.95 -15.46 -18.95
N GLU A 227 -2.86 -16.08 -20.11
CA GLU A 227 -2.79 -17.54 -20.26
C GLU A 227 -1.56 -18.12 -19.55
N ALA A 228 -0.38 -17.52 -19.78
CA ALA A 228 0.86 -17.94 -19.14
C ALA A 228 0.83 -17.78 -17.60
N LEU A 229 0.19 -16.73 -17.10
CA LEU A 229 0.01 -16.53 -15.66
C LEU A 229 -0.95 -17.56 -15.07
N ALA A 230 -2.09 -17.82 -15.73
CA ALA A 230 -3.06 -18.81 -15.29
C ALA A 230 -2.48 -20.24 -15.29
N GLU A 231 -1.67 -20.58 -16.29
CA GLU A 231 -1.01 -21.88 -16.41
C GLU A 231 0.06 -22.09 -15.32
N ASN A 232 0.90 -21.10 -15.08
CA ASN A 232 2.02 -21.22 -14.12
C ASN A 232 1.57 -21.00 -12.66
N TRP A 233 0.48 -20.27 -12.43
CA TRP A 233 -0.04 -19.97 -11.09
C TRP A 233 -1.56 -20.17 -11.03
N PRO A 234 -2.05 -21.41 -11.03
CA PRO A 234 -3.50 -21.71 -11.09
C PRO A 234 -4.32 -21.16 -9.92
N ALA A 235 -3.66 -20.91 -8.77
CA ALA A 235 -4.30 -20.28 -7.62
C ALA A 235 -4.43 -18.74 -7.76
N LEU A 236 -3.94 -18.16 -8.86
CA LEU A 236 -3.98 -16.75 -9.12
C LEU A 236 -5.25 -16.39 -9.88
N THR A 237 -6.07 -15.51 -9.33
CA THR A 237 -7.18 -14.94 -10.09
C THR A 237 -6.62 -13.88 -11.05
N VAL A 238 -6.69 -14.17 -12.35
CA VAL A 238 -6.23 -13.25 -13.40
C VAL A 238 -7.46 -12.62 -14.05
N GLN A 239 -7.54 -11.30 -14.02
CA GLN A 239 -8.63 -10.55 -14.60
C GLN A 239 -8.14 -9.44 -15.50
N SER A 240 -8.74 -9.34 -16.71
CA SER A 240 -8.50 -8.20 -17.61
C SER A 240 -9.36 -7.01 -17.22
N LEU A 241 -8.74 -5.83 -17.19
CA LEU A 241 -9.46 -4.57 -16.99
C LEU A 241 -10.25 -4.20 -18.24
N GLN A 242 -11.50 -3.82 -18.04
CA GLN A 242 -12.33 -3.20 -19.06
C GLN A 242 -12.05 -1.71 -19.15
N GLU A 243 -12.39 -1.07 -20.28
CA GLU A 243 -12.18 0.37 -20.47
C GLU A 243 -12.89 1.23 -19.41
N ASN A 244 -14.06 0.76 -18.95
CA ASN A 244 -14.89 1.46 -17.97
C ASN A 244 -14.49 1.19 -16.51
N ASP A 245 -13.56 0.29 -16.26
CA ASP A 245 -13.14 -0.04 -14.91
C ASP A 245 -12.38 1.14 -14.26
N ASP A 246 -12.88 1.63 -13.13
CA ASP A 246 -12.27 2.70 -12.35
C ASP A 246 -11.17 2.16 -11.43
N SER A 247 -10.15 1.55 -12.03
CA SER A 247 -9.03 0.92 -11.34
C SER A 247 -7.90 1.92 -11.03
N LEU A 248 -7.04 1.60 -10.05
CA LEU A 248 -5.84 2.38 -9.72
C LEU A 248 -4.86 2.56 -10.89
N ILE A 249 -4.84 1.59 -11.81
CA ILE A 249 -3.94 1.62 -12.98
C ILE A 249 -4.64 2.05 -14.27
N ARG A 250 -5.86 2.59 -14.19
CA ARG A 250 -6.63 3.00 -15.38
C ARG A 250 -5.92 4.03 -16.25
N SER A 251 -5.09 4.86 -15.64
CA SER A 251 -4.35 5.89 -16.37
C SER A 251 -3.20 5.33 -17.20
N TRP A 252 -2.75 4.10 -17.01
CA TRP A 252 -1.62 3.49 -17.72
C TRP A 252 -2.07 2.78 -18.99
N ASN A 253 -1.23 2.78 -20.02
CA ASN A 253 -1.51 2.07 -21.28
C ASN A 253 -1.34 0.55 -21.11
N GLU A 254 -0.24 0.16 -20.45
CA GLU A 254 0.02 -1.23 -20.08
C GLU A 254 0.38 -1.28 -18.59
N GLY A 255 -0.39 -2.03 -17.83
CA GLY A 255 -0.17 -2.11 -16.38
C GLY A 255 -0.72 -3.40 -15.78
N ILE A 256 -0.11 -3.80 -14.70
CA ILE A 256 -0.46 -4.96 -13.90
C ILE A 256 -0.62 -4.49 -12.46
N LEU A 257 -1.76 -4.82 -11.87
CA LEU A 257 -2.05 -4.59 -10.46
C LEU A 257 -2.00 -5.91 -9.72
N ILE A 258 -1.07 -6.05 -8.80
CA ILE A 258 -0.96 -7.21 -7.92
C ILE A 258 -1.50 -6.83 -6.55
N SER A 259 -2.51 -7.57 -6.09
CA SER A 259 -3.13 -7.37 -4.77
C SER A 259 -3.72 -8.68 -4.26
N THR A 260 -3.81 -8.82 -2.95
CA THR A 260 -4.60 -9.89 -2.35
C THR A 260 -6.04 -9.42 -2.15
N THR A 261 -6.99 -10.18 -2.65
CA THR A 261 -8.42 -9.83 -2.63
C THR A 261 -9.29 -11.03 -2.36
N ASP A 262 -10.52 -10.76 -1.97
CA ASP A 262 -11.60 -11.72 -2.05
C ASP A 262 -11.92 -11.97 -3.55
N PRO A 263 -11.84 -13.20 -4.04
CA PRO A 263 -11.98 -13.50 -5.47
C PRO A 263 -13.39 -13.24 -6.02
N THR A 264 -14.41 -13.25 -5.16
CA THR A 264 -15.80 -13.04 -5.58
C THR A 264 -16.20 -11.59 -5.66
N THR A 265 -15.72 -10.77 -4.71
CA THR A 265 -16.12 -9.37 -4.58
C THR A 265 -15.09 -8.39 -5.10
N MET A 266 -13.90 -8.86 -5.46
CA MET A 266 -12.76 -8.03 -5.87
C MET A 266 -12.47 -6.91 -4.88
N THR A 267 -12.75 -7.16 -3.61
CA THR A 267 -12.49 -6.25 -2.51
C THR A 267 -11.34 -6.74 -1.68
N CYS A 268 -10.55 -5.83 -1.17
CA CYS A 268 -9.54 -6.10 -0.17
C CYS A 268 -9.88 -5.38 1.14
N GLU A 269 -9.37 -5.91 2.24
CA GLU A 269 -9.50 -5.20 3.50
C GLU A 269 -8.77 -3.87 3.43
N MET A 270 -9.37 -2.87 4.06
CA MET A 270 -8.73 -1.57 4.15
C MET A 270 -7.41 -1.67 4.90
N PRO A 271 -6.31 -1.14 4.34
CA PRO A 271 -5.09 -0.98 5.08
C PRO A 271 -5.35 -0.20 6.37
N GLY A 272 -4.86 -0.71 7.50
CA GLY A 272 -5.04 -0.09 8.80
C GLY A 272 -6.29 -0.51 9.57
N GLY A 273 -7.02 -1.53 9.13
CA GLY A 273 -8.06 -2.18 9.91
C GLY A 273 -7.51 -2.92 11.14
N LYS A 274 -8.38 -3.26 12.11
CA LYS A 274 -8.00 -3.99 13.33
C LYS A 274 -7.23 -5.28 13.06
N PHE A 275 -7.49 -5.89 11.92
CA PHE A 275 -6.96 -7.18 11.55
C PHE A 275 -5.76 -7.09 10.59
N ASP A 276 -5.36 -5.90 10.15
CA ASP A 276 -4.20 -5.68 9.28
C ASP A 276 -2.88 -5.75 10.08
N VAL A 277 -2.67 -6.86 10.78
CA VAL A 277 -1.49 -7.10 11.63
C VAL A 277 -0.72 -8.36 11.23
N GLN A 278 -1.35 -9.27 10.50
CA GLN A 278 -0.75 -10.54 10.08
C GLN A 278 -0.47 -10.53 8.57
N VAL A 279 0.66 -11.11 8.20
CA VAL A 279 1.08 -11.27 6.81
C VAL A 279 1.49 -12.71 6.57
N ASP A 280 0.96 -13.27 5.51
CA ASP A 280 1.40 -14.57 4.98
C ASP A 280 2.63 -14.37 4.08
N CYS A 281 3.78 -14.84 4.53
CA CYS A 281 5.05 -14.72 3.79
C CYS A 281 5.05 -15.53 2.49
N ASP A 282 4.26 -16.60 2.39
CA ASP A 282 4.17 -17.38 1.16
C ASP A 282 3.48 -16.57 0.05
N GLN A 283 2.50 -15.74 0.39
CA GLN A 283 1.89 -14.82 -0.57
C GLN A 283 2.88 -13.75 -1.07
N ILE A 284 3.78 -13.27 -0.21
CA ILE A 284 4.84 -12.35 -0.63
C ILE A 284 5.77 -13.04 -1.61
N ARG A 285 6.22 -14.25 -1.29
CA ARG A 285 7.11 -15.05 -2.17
C ARG A 285 6.48 -15.25 -3.52
N GLN A 286 5.24 -15.69 -3.56
CA GLN A 286 4.51 -15.92 -4.79
C GLN A 286 4.29 -14.63 -5.59
N ALA A 287 4.07 -13.48 -4.95
CA ALA A 287 4.01 -12.19 -5.64
C ALA A 287 5.36 -11.84 -6.30
N VAL A 288 6.47 -12.07 -5.60
CA VAL A 288 7.83 -11.88 -6.14
C VAL A 288 8.08 -12.82 -7.32
N GLU A 289 7.66 -14.08 -7.23
CA GLU A 289 7.77 -15.06 -8.34
C GLU A 289 6.93 -14.63 -9.55
N VAL A 290 5.70 -14.17 -9.35
CA VAL A 290 4.86 -13.63 -10.43
C VAL A 290 5.55 -12.45 -11.10
N ILE A 291 6.08 -11.50 -10.34
CA ILE A 291 6.81 -10.35 -10.87
C ILE A 291 8.05 -10.81 -11.64
N SER A 292 8.75 -11.84 -11.13
CA SER A 292 9.86 -12.48 -11.80
C SER A 292 9.49 -13.01 -13.20
N GLY A 293 8.41 -13.76 -13.29
CA GLY A 293 7.90 -14.27 -14.56
C GLY A 293 7.47 -13.18 -15.54
N LEU A 294 6.97 -12.03 -15.01
CA LEU A 294 6.60 -10.86 -15.82
C LEU A 294 7.82 -10.12 -16.38
N ILE A 295 8.91 -10.06 -15.62
CA ILE A 295 10.18 -9.43 -16.06
C ILE A 295 10.90 -10.33 -17.05
N HIS A 296 10.88 -11.65 -16.84
CA HIS A 296 11.57 -12.65 -17.65
C HIS A 296 10.64 -13.73 -18.22
N PRO A 297 9.77 -13.42 -19.17
CA PRO A 297 8.77 -14.37 -19.69
C PRO A 297 9.39 -15.62 -20.37
N HIS A 298 10.68 -15.59 -20.68
CA HIS A 298 11.38 -16.70 -21.34
C HIS A 298 12.27 -17.54 -20.42
N ARG A 299 12.40 -17.17 -19.15
CA ARG A 299 13.18 -17.96 -18.19
C ARG A 299 12.28 -19.05 -17.65
N LYS A 300 12.26 -20.22 -18.32
CA LYS A 300 11.63 -21.43 -17.78
C LYS A 300 12.15 -21.63 -16.36
N GLN A 301 11.23 -21.74 -15.42
CA GLN A 301 11.56 -22.03 -14.02
C GLN A 301 12.09 -23.47 -13.95
N ASP A 302 13.42 -23.65 -14.01
CA ASP A 302 14.09 -24.91 -13.71
C ASP A 302 14.02 -25.31 -12.23
N HIS A 303 13.16 -24.66 -11.43
CA HIS A 303 13.16 -24.78 -9.97
C HIS A 303 12.20 -25.81 -9.36
N HIS A 304 11.53 -26.66 -10.17
CA HIS A 304 10.76 -27.78 -9.62
C HIS A 304 11.11 -29.10 -10.33
N ARG A 305 12.37 -29.52 -10.25
CA ARG A 305 12.66 -30.95 -10.26
C ARG A 305 12.84 -31.37 -8.79
N PRO A 306 11.93 -32.19 -8.23
CA PRO A 306 12.25 -32.90 -7.00
C PRO A 306 13.46 -33.76 -7.31
N GLU A 307 14.55 -33.58 -6.54
CA GLU A 307 15.64 -34.53 -6.51
C GLU A 307 15.05 -35.92 -6.31
N LYS A 308 15.14 -36.73 -7.36
CA LYS A 308 14.90 -38.15 -7.23
C LYS A 308 15.99 -38.67 -6.30
N GLN A 309 15.62 -38.89 -5.04
CA GLN A 309 16.41 -39.71 -4.14
C GLN A 309 16.55 -41.09 -4.79
N ASN A 310 17.78 -41.41 -5.23
CA ASN A 310 18.21 -42.78 -5.49
C ASN A 310 18.70 -43.40 -4.20
#